data_81617a4b1fe6dbd976ba478864c87186
#
_entry.id   81617a4b1fe6dbd976ba478864c87186
#
_cell.length_a   1.000
_cell.length_b   1.000
_cell.length_c   1.000
_cell.angle_alpha   90.00
_cell.angle_beta   90.00
_cell.angle_gamma   90.00
#
_symmetry.space_group_name_H-M   'P 1'
#
loop_
_entity.id
_entity.type
_entity.pdbx_description
1 polymer ?
#
loop_
_entity_poly.entity_id
_entity_poly.type
_entity_poly.pdbx_seq_one_letter_code
_entity_poly.pdbx_strand_id
1 'polypeptide(L)'
;MCMDFLDIKNQLTVLNTRADMYHFDIMDGHFVKNITLSPDIAKAMAPACDIPQDFHLLVNHPGDFIDMTADAVQSLTDRGIICLISPQAEVISGEAFRMIDHIKARGLKAGVVLNPETPMCMIESYMHKLDIITFMSIDPGFAGQKFIPETLDKVRYAKKFKEENPDKYHYIIQIDGQCNDGTFKVLAEAGVESFIVGTSGLFSRDPDLAAAWDKMIAKFNEAVNE
;
A
#
# COMPACT_ATOMS: atom_id res chain seq x y z
N MET A 1 4.74 3.49 8.25
CA MET A 1 5.21 4.65 9.08
C MET A 1 4.53 4.80 10.46
N CYS A 2 3.41 4.13 10.74
CA CYS A 2 2.62 4.36 11.99
C CYS A 2 3.03 3.49 13.18
N MET A 3 3.93 2.54 13.01
CA MET A 3 4.46 1.68 14.08
C MET A 3 5.37 2.46 15.03
N ASP A 4 5.49 1.99 16.28
CA ASP A 4 6.54 2.43 17.19
C ASP A 4 7.88 1.82 16.76
N PHE A 5 8.81 2.67 16.31
CA PHE A 5 10.13 2.24 15.85
C PHE A 5 11.03 1.66 16.97
N LEU A 6 10.71 1.96 18.24
CA LEU A 6 11.45 1.39 19.37
C LEU A 6 10.95 0.00 19.76
N ASP A 7 9.77 -0.40 19.26
CA ASP A 7 9.14 -1.71 19.56
C ASP A 7 8.69 -2.47 18.31
N ILE A 8 9.31 -2.26 17.17
CA ILE A 8 8.93 -2.88 15.89
C ILE A 8 8.81 -4.40 15.99
N LYS A 9 9.78 -5.06 16.61
CA LYS A 9 9.83 -6.53 16.66
C LYS A 9 8.60 -7.14 17.34
N ASN A 10 8.17 -6.58 18.48
CA ASN A 10 6.98 -7.07 19.18
C ASN A 10 5.70 -6.80 18.37
N GLN A 11 5.61 -5.63 17.74
CA GLN A 11 4.49 -5.30 16.86
C GLN A 11 4.40 -6.24 15.65
N LEU A 12 5.53 -6.57 15.00
CA LEU A 12 5.56 -7.57 13.93
C LEU A 12 5.10 -8.95 14.41
N THR A 13 5.50 -9.37 15.60
CA THR A 13 5.07 -10.65 16.18
C THR A 13 3.54 -10.72 16.32
N VAL A 14 2.92 -9.62 16.73
CA VAL A 14 1.45 -9.53 16.83
C VAL A 14 0.81 -9.53 15.45
N LEU A 15 1.32 -8.71 14.52
CA LEU A 15 0.68 -8.47 13.23
C LEU A 15 0.91 -9.60 12.22
N ASN A 16 2.00 -10.39 12.30
CA ASN A 16 2.23 -11.55 11.44
C ASN A 16 1.09 -12.58 11.47
N THR A 17 0.31 -12.62 12.57
CA THR A 17 -0.81 -13.55 12.73
C THR A 17 -2.18 -12.92 12.48
N ARG A 18 -2.22 -11.64 12.11
CA ARG A 18 -3.46 -10.86 12.01
C ARG A 18 -3.62 -10.12 10.70
N ALA A 19 -2.54 -9.47 10.22
CA ALA A 19 -2.57 -8.72 8.99
C ALA A 19 -2.31 -9.62 7.77
N ASP A 20 -2.83 -9.23 6.62
CA ASP A 20 -2.60 -9.94 5.36
C ASP A 20 -1.34 -9.45 4.65
N MET A 21 -0.92 -8.21 4.91
CA MET A 21 0.22 -7.57 4.25
C MET A 21 0.74 -6.38 5.08
N TYR A 22 2.05 -6.15 5.03
CA TYR A 22 2.66 -4.90 5.50
C TYR A 22 2.76 -3.89 4.37
N HIS A 23 2.53 -2.63 4.69
CA HIS A 23 2.73 -1.49 3.79
C HIS A 23 3.87 -0.60 4.30
N PHE A 24 4.83 -0.30 3.43
CA PHE A 24 6.03 0.47 3.74
C PHE A 24 6.06 1.75 2.92
N ASP A 25 5.92 2.91 3.57
CA ASP A 25 6.10 4.20 2.93
C ASP A 25 7.59 4.57 2.91
N ILE A 26 8.22 4.52 1.74
CA ILE A 26 9.60 4.97 1.53
C ILE A 26 9.54 6.37 0.93
N MET A 27 10.05 7.36 1.67
CA MET A 27 10.00 8.78 1.29
C MET A 27 11.41 9.37 1.26
N ASP A 28 11.74 10.09 0.18
CA ASP A 28 13.06 10.67 -0.08
C ASP A 28 13.20 12.16 0.33
N GLY A 29 12.12 12.77 0.81
CA GLY A 29 12.09 14.22 1.14
C GLY A 29 11.99 15.14 -0.09
N HIS A 30 11.90 14.58 -1.30
CA HIS A 30 11.81 15.33 -2.56
C HIS A 30 10.41 15.20 -3.19
N PHE A 31 9.90 13.98 -3.37
CA PHE A 31 8.54 13.77 -3.85
C PHE A 31 7.51 14.31 -2.85
N VAL A 32 7.68 14.00 -1.58
CA VAL A 32 6.95 14.60 -0.45
C VAL A 32 7.94 15.21 0.54
N LYS A 33 7.51 16.23 1.31
CA LYS A 33 8.38 16.90 2.28
C LYS A 33 8.46 16.16 3.61
N ASN A 34 8.73 14.87 3.52
CA ASN A 34 8.96 13.99 4.67
C ASN A 34 9.98 12.91 4.28
N ILE A 35 10.70 12.41 5.26
CA ILE A 35 11.65 11.28 5.13
C ILE A 35 11.19 10.22 6.11
N THR A 36 11.02 8.99 5.64
CA THR A 36 10.51 7.90 6.48
C THR A 36 11.40 6.66 6.36
N LEU A 37 10.79 5.51 6.06
CA LEU A 37 11.47 4.24 5.97
C LEU A 37 12.46 4.21 4.79
N SER A 38 13.44 3.31 4.89
CA SER A 38 14.40 3.05 3.82
C SER A 38 14.47 1.56 3.52
N PRO A 39 15.06 1.15 2.39
CA PRO A 39 15.33 -0.26 2.09
C PRO A 39 16.15 -0.95 3.19
N ASP A 40 17.08 -0.26 3.86
CA ASP A 40 17.85 -0.83 4.97
C ASP A 40 16.99 -1.18 6.18
N ILE A 41 15.96 -0.38 6.48
CA ILE A 41 15.01 -0.69 7.56
C ILE A 41 14.18 -1.92 7.15
N ALA A 42 13.71 -1.99 5.90
CA ALA A 42 13.01 -3.17 5.39
C ALA A 42 13.88 -4.43 5.51
N LYS A 43 15.17 -4.35 5.14
CA LYS A 43 16.15 -5.43 5.31
C LYS A 43 16.31 -5.86 6.76
N ALA A 44 16.39 -4.91 7.69
CA ALA A 44 16.53 -5.20 9.12
C ALA A 44 15.26 -5.87 9.69
N MET A 45 14.07 -5.51 9.18
CA MET A 45 12.79 -6.09 9.60
C MET A 45 12.50 -7.46 8.94
N ALA A 46 13.07 -7.74 7.78
CA ALA A 46 12.80 -8.95 6.99
C ALA A 46 12.87 -10.27 7.78
N PRO A 47 13.84 -10.50 8.68
CA PRO A 47 13.89 -11.74 9.48
C PRO A 47 12.69 -11.94 10.42
N ALA A 48 11.99 -10.86 10.77
CA ALA A 48 10.82 -10.88 11.66
C ALA A 48 9.48 -10.77 10.93
N CYS A 49 9.49 -10.67 9.60
CA CYS A 49 8.29 -10.56 8.77
C CYS A 49 7.96 -11.92 8.14
N ASP A 50 6.69 -12.35 8.29
CA ASP A 50 6.21 -13.66 7.81
C ASP A 50 5.05 -13.54 6.81
N ILE A 51 4.61 -12.32 6.48
CA ILE A 51 3.49 -12.03 5.57
C ILE A 51 3.96 -11.15 4.40
N PRO A 52 3.18 -11.07 3.30
CA PRO A 52 3.44 -10.22 2.15
C PRO A 52 3.80 -8.79 2.51
N GLN A 53 4.58 -8.11 1.65
CA GLN A 53 5.00 -6.73 1.85
C GLN A 53 4.82 -5.91 0.59
N ASP A 54 4.22 -4.73 0.72
CA ASP A 54 4.07 -3.73 -0.33
C ASP A 54 4.92 -2.50 -0.01
N PHE A 55 5.79 -2.12 -0.93
CA PHE A 55 6.72 -0.99 -0.80
C PHE A 55 6.24 0.17 -1.66
N HIS A 56 5.60 1.12 -1.03
CA HIS A 56 5.15 2.36 -1.62
C HIS A 56 6.33 3.34 -1.76
N LEU A 57 6.70 3.63 -2.99
CA LEU A 57 7.83 4.52 -3.29
C LEU A 57 7.36 5.95 -3.56
N LEU A 58 7.39 6.78 -2.53
CA LEU A 58 7.15 8.24 -2.59
C LEU A 58 8.49 8.96 -2.84
N VAL A 59 9.08 8.70 -4.00
CA VAL A 59 10.43 9.16 -4.36
C VAL A 59 10.49 9.69 -5.78
N ASN A 60 11.33 10.67 -6.06
CA ASN A 60 11.45 11.28 -7.39
C ASN A 60 12.15 10.37 -8.42
N HIS A 61 13.03 9.46 -7.98
CA HIS A 61 13.80 8.57 -8.85
C HIS A 61 13.57 7.10 -8.45
N PRO A 62 12.37 6.52 -8.73
CA PRO A 62 12.02 5.19 -8.25
C PRO A 62 12.91 4.06 -8.81
N GLY A 63 13.56 4.26 -9.96
CA GLY A 63 14.46 3.26 -10.54
C GLY A 63 15.57 2.80 -9.58
N ASP A 64 16.22 3.74 -8.90
CA ASP A 64 17.28 3.43 -7.94
C ASP A 64 16.72 2.69 -6.71
N PHE A 65 15.54 3.09 -6.25
CA PHE A 65 14.88 2.47 -5.09
C PHE A 65 14.32 1.07 -5.39
N ILE A 66 13.95 0.77 -6.63
CA ILE A 66 13.50 -0.57 -7.04
C ILE A 66 14.61 -1.59 -6.77
N ASP A 67 15.83 -1.33 -7.23
CA ASP A 67 16.95 -2.25 -7.03
C ASP A 67 17.35 -2.35 -5.55
N MET A 68 17.45 -1.23 -4.86
CA MET A 68 17.76 -1.21 -3.42
C MET A 68 16.73 -1.98 -2.59
N THR A 69 15.44 -1.82 -2.91
CA THR A 69 14.36 -2.52 -2.21
C THR A 69 14.36 -4.00 -2.53
N ALA A 70 14.53 -4.38 -3.80
CA ALA A 70 14.61 -5.77 -4.22
C ALA A 70 15.76 -6.52 -3.52
N ASP A 71 16.95 -5.89 -3.43
CA ASP A 71 18.09 -6.46 -2.70
C ASP A 71 17.81 -6.59 -1.20
N ALA A 72 17.14 -5.59 -0.62
CA ALA A 72 16.80 -5.58 0.80
C ALA A 72 15.84 -6.72 1.19
N VAL A 73 14.93 -7.09 0.30
CA VAL A 73 13.89 -8.11 0.58
C VAL A 73 14.18 -9.48 -0.03
N GLN A 74 15.37 -9.69 -0.59
CA GLN A 74 15.75 -10.99 -1.19
C GLN A 74 15.51 -12.17 -0.24
N SER A 75 15.83 -12.01 1.04
CA SER A 75 15.61 -13.06 2.05
C SER A 75 14.13 -13.41 2.29
N LEU A 76 13.20 -12.48 2.00
CA LEU A 76 11.76 -12.72 2.04
C LEU A 76 11.31 -13.52 0.83
N THR A 77 11.73 -13.10 -0.36
CA THR A 77 11.39 -13.79 -1.62
C THR A 77 11.97 -15.19 -1.66
N ASP A 78 13.18 -15.42 -1.12
CA ASP A 78 13.78 -16.74 -0.97
C ASP A 78 12.95 -17.66 -0.05
N ARG A 79 12.21 -17.10 0.92
CA ARG A 79 11.24 -17.81 1.77
C ARG A 79 9.86 -17.98 1.12
N GLY A 80 9.67 -17.50 -0.10
CA GLY A 80 8.40 -17.54 -0.82
C GLY A 80 7.40 -16.47 -0.38
N ILE A 81 7.84 -15.45 0.37
CA ILE A 81 6.99 -14.34 0.79
C ILE A 81 6.85 -13.36 -0.38
N ILE A 82 5.61 -12.99 -0.69
CA ILE A 82 5.32 -12.05 -1.78
C ILE A 82 5.75 -10.65 -1.37
N CYS A 83 6.54 -10.01 -2.22
CA CYS A 83 6.90 -8.61 -2.09
C CYS A 83 6.46 -7.85 -3.34
N LEU A 84 5.91 -6.65 -3.13
CA LEU A 84 5.45 -5.74 -4.17
C LEU A 84 6.24 -4.44 -4.10
N ILE A 85 6.42 -3.79 -5.24
CA ILE A 85 6.91 -2.40 -5.32
C ILE A 85 5.88 -1.58 -6.07
N SER A 86 5.44 -0.50 -5.43
CA SER A 86 4.37 0.38 -5.88
C SER A 86 4.88 1.83 -5.97
N PRO A 87 5.51 2.23 -7.11
CA PRO A 87 5.91 3.63 -7.32
C PRO A 87 4.70 4.50 -7.60
N GLN A 88 4.86 5.81 -7.42
CA GLN A 88 3.88 6.81 -7.81
C GLN A 88 3.72 6.89 -9.33
N ALA A 89 2.48 6.94 -9.81
CA ALA A 89 2.15 7.00 -11.24
C ALA A 89 2.79 8.21 -11.93
N GLU A 90 2.87 9.34 -11.22
CA GLU A 90 3.39 10.60 -11.73
C GLU A 90 4.87 10.52 -12.08
N VAL A 91 5.67 9.82 -11.26
CA VAL A 91 7.13 9.76 -11.45
C VAL A 91 7.55 8.69 -12.45
N ILE A 92 6.71 7.70 -12.72
CA ILE A 92 6.99 6.68 -13.75
C ILE A 92 6.39 7.03 -15.13
N SER A 93 5.72 8.17 -15.24
CA SER A 93 5.13 8.64 -16.50
C SER A 93 6.17 8.70 -17.62
N GLY A 94 5.89 8.03 -18.75
CA GLY A 94 6.82 7.90 -19.87
C GLY A 94 7.75 6.66 -19.79
N GLU A 95 7.89 6.00 -18.65
CA GLU A 95 8.74 4.83 -18.43
C GLU A 95 8.01 3.65 -17.76
N ALA A 96 6.70 3.75 -17.53
CA ALA A 96 5.93 2.81 -16.73
C ALA A 96 6.11 1.35 -17.16
N PHE A 97 6.06 1.05 -18.46
CA PHE A 97 6.24 -0.31 -18.95
C PHE A 97 7.63 -0.86 -18.59
N ARG A 98 8.68 -0.06 -18.77
CA ARG A 98 10.06 -0.45 -18.43
C ARG A 98 10.23 -0.70 -16.95
N MET A 99 9.65 0.18 -16.09
CA MET A 99 9.76 0.03 -14.65
C MET A 99 8.97 -1.17 -14.13
N ILE A 100 7.75 -1.41 -14.63
CA ILE A 100 6.97 -2.60 -14.30
C ILE A 100 7.72 -3.88 -14.69
N ASP A 101 8.26 -3.93 -15.90
CA ASP A 101 9.02 -5.09 -16.37
C ASP A 101 10.31 -5.28 -15.55
N HIS A 102 10.97 -4.18 -15.13
CA HIS A 102 12.14 -4.22 -14.25
C HIS A 102 11.79 -4.81 -12.85
N ILE A 103 10.72 -4.33 -12.22
CA ILE A 103 10.24 -4.89 -10.93
C ILE A 103 9.98 -6.40 -11.07
N LYS A 104 9.27 -6.80 -12.12
CA LYS A 104 8.95 -8.22 -12.35
C LYS A 104 10.19 -9.07 -12.67
N ALA A 105 11.17 -8.53 -13.35
CA ALA A 105 12.45 -9.20 -13.60
C ALA A 105 13.25 -9.47 -12.33
N ARG A 106 13.03 -8.68 -11.25
CA ARG A 106 13.58 -8.90 -9.92
C ARG A 106 12.80 -9.95 -9.09
N GLY A 107 11.80 -10.61 -9.69
CA GLY A 107 10.96 -11.60 -9.01
C GLY A 107 9.89 -11.00 -8.08
N LEU A 108 9.63 -9.72 -8.19
CA LEU A 108 8.66 -8.99 -7.37
C LEU A 108 7.36 -8.75 -8.13
N LYS A 109 6.30 -8.49 -7.40
CA LYS A 109 5.03 -8.02 -7.94
C LYS A 109 5.06 -6.51 -8.16
N ALA A 110 4.34 -6.02 -9.16
CA ALA A 110 4.34 -4.62 -9.55
C ALA A 110 3.01 -3.95 -9.20
N GLY A 111 3.07 -2.90 -8.40
CA GLY A 111 1.97 -2.00 -8.13
C GLY A 111 2.15 -0.62 -8.74
N VAL A 112 1.16 0.23 -8.54
CA VAL A 112 1.23 1.67 -8.80
C VAL A 112 0.37 2.41 -7.78
N VAL A 113 0.79 3.60 -7.40
CA VAL A 113 0.03 4.48 -6.51
C VAL A 113 -0.40 5.74 -7.26
N LEU A 114 -1.66 6.16 -7.05
CA LEU A 114 -2.22 7.39 -7.61
C LEU A 114 -2.55 8.37 -6.49
N ASN A 115 -2.06 9.59 -6.60
CA ASN A 115 -2.49 10.70 -5.74
C ASN A 115 -3.96 11.07 -5.98
N PRO A 116 -4.62 11.78 -5.05
CA PRO A 116 -6.01 12.19 -5.21
C PRO A 116 -6.30 12.89 -6.53
N GLU A 117 -5.42 13.79 -6.98
CA GLU A 117 -5.54 14.57 -8.22
C GLU A 117 -5.12 13.81 -9.49
N THR A 118 -4.44 12.67 -9.37
CA THR A 118 -3.94 11.92 -10.54
C THR A 118 -5.07 11.21 -11.28
N PRO A 119 -5.28 11.50 -12.57
CA PRO A 119 -6.38 10.91 -13.32
C PRO A 119 -6.10 9.46 -13.71
N MET A 120 -7.15 8.64 -13.82
CA MET A 120 -7.07 7.22 -14.20
C MET A 120 -6.43 6.98 -15.56
N CYS A 121 -6.64 7.88 -16.54
CA CYS A 121 -6.07 7.76 -17.87
C CYS A 121 -4.53 7.68 -17.89
N MET A 122 -3.87 8.13 -16.81
CA MET A 122 -2.41 8.05 -16.70
C MET A 122 -1.92 6.58 -16.63
N ILE A 123 -2.73 5.67 -16.11
CA ILE A 123 -2.34 4.27 -15.90
C ILE A 123 -3.06 3.27 -16.83
N GLU A 124 -4.12 3.67 -17.53
CA GLU A 124 -4.98 2.77 -18.32
C GLU A 124 -4.21 1.89 -19.30
N SER A 125 -3.16 2.42 -19.92
CA SER A 125 -2.37 1.69 -20.92
C SER A 125 -1.62 0.49 -20.35
N TYR A 126 -1.31 0.49 -19.04
CA TYR A 126 -0.53 -0.57 -18.37
C TYR A 126 -1.22 -1.23 -17.17
N MET A 127 -2.47 -0.87 -16.84
CA MET A 127 -3.24 -1.48 -15.74
C MET A 127 -3.25 -3.02 -15.79
N HIS A 128 -3.27 -3.60 -16.99
CA HIS A 128 -3.27 -5.05 -17.19
C HIS A 128 -1.96 -5.75 -16.76
N LYS A 129 -0.91 -5.00 -16.51
CA LYS A 129 0.39 -5.52 -16.03
C LYS A 129 0.54 -5.43 -14.51
N LEU A 130 -0.39 -4.73 -13.83
CA LEU A 130 -0.30 -4.45 -12.40
C LEU A 130 -0.90 -5.59 -11.57
N ASP A 131 -0.29 -5.84 -10.42
CA ASP A 131 -0.78 -6.76 -9.40
C ASP A 131 -1.60 -6.03 -8.32
N ILE A 132 -1.34 -4.72 -8.11
CA ILE A 132 -2.07 -3.86 -7.19
C ILE A 132 -2.17 -2.42 -7.73
N ILE A 133 -3.28 -1.75 -7.48
CA ILE A 133 -3.45 -0.31 -7.71
C ILE A 133 -3.88 0.32 -6.40
N THR A 134 -3.03 1.20 -5.88
CA THR A 134 -3.28 1.91 -4.62
C THR A 134 -3.75 3.33 -4.92
N PHE A 135 -4.85 3.71 -4.31
CA PHE A 135 -5.39 5.06 -4.35
C PHE A 135 -5.09 5.79 -3.04
N MET A 136 -4.42 6.93 -3.13
CA MET A 136 -4.31 7.84 -1.99
C MET A 136 -5.66 8.51 -1.75
N SER A 137 -6.20 8.41 -0.54
CA SER A 137 -7.41 9.14 -0.14
C SER A 137 -7.13 10.34 0.76
N ILE A 138 -5.87 10.71 0.84
CA ILE A 138 -5.32 11.91 1.48
C ILE A 138 -4.19 12.44 0.62
N ASP A 139 -3.76 13.69 0.80
CA ASP A 139 -2.51 14.15 0.23
C ASP A 139 -1.33 13.35 0.84
N PRO A 140 -0.36 12.88 0.03
CA PRO A 140 0.72 12.04 0.54
C PRO A 140 1.72 12.80 1.41
N GLY A 141 2.44 12.06 2.28
CA GLY A 141 3.59 12.56 3.03
C GLY A 141 3.42 12.55 4.55
N PHE A 142 2.21 12.73 5.09
CA PHE A 142 1.97 12.75 6.53
C PHE A 142 0.69 11.99 6.90
N ALA A 143 0.73 11.22 7.97
CA ALA A 143 -0.46 10.59 8.53
C ALA A 143 -1.44 11.60 9.12
N GLY A 144 -2.73 11.26 9.18
CA GLY A 144 -3.75 12.06 9.87
C GLY A 144 -4.36 13.20 9.05
N GLN A 145 -4.07 13.29 7.76
CA GLN A 145 -4.70 14.27 6.86
C GLN A 145 -6.18 13.94 6.61
N LYS A 146 -6.94 14.90 6.09
CA LYS A 146 -8.37 14.75 5.83
C LYS A 146 -8.63 13.81 4.67
N PHE A 147 -9.69 13.02 4.80
CA PHE A 147 -10.20 12.19 3.72
C PHE A 147 -10.66 13.03 2.52
N ILE A 148 -10.26 12.62 1.33
CA ILE A 148 -10.62 13.23 0.04
C ILE A 148 -11.61 12.30 -0.66
N PRO A 149 -12.93 12.57 -0.58
CA PRO A 149 -13.97 11.68 -1.09
C PRO A 149 -13.97 11.52 -2.61
N GLU A 150 -13.40 12.48 -3.35
CA GLU A 150 -13.26 12.43 -4.81
C GLU A 150 -12.45 11.23 -5.29
N THR A 151 -11.58 10.67 -4.43
CA THR A 151 -10.83 9.45 -4.72
C THR A 151 -11.74 8.24 -4.95
N LEU A 152 -12.93 8.21 -4.34
CA LEU A 152 -13.90 7.11 -4.50
C LEU A 152 -14.34 6.92 -5.95
N ASP A 153 -14.39 7.98 -6.75
CA ASP A 153 -14.79 7.87 -8.16
C ASP A 153 -13.74 7.10 -8.99
N LYS A 154 -12.46 7.26 -8.64
CA LYS A 154 -11.36 6.48 -9.25
C LYS A 154 -11.40 5.01 -8.82
N VAL A 155 -11.70 4.75 -7.55
CA VAL A 155 -11.89 3.37 -7.03
C VAL A 155 -13.03 2.67 -7.77
N ARG A 156 -14.20 3.32 -7.90
CA ARG A 156 -15.36 2.81 -8.66
C ARG A 156 -15.02 2.57 -10.14
N TYR A 157 -14.25 3.49 -10.73
CA TYR A 157 -13.78 3.33 -12.11
C TYR A 157 -12.91 2.08 -12.26
N ALA A 158 -11.91 1.90 -11.39
CA ALA A 158 -11.03 0.73 -11.42
C ALA A 158 -11.81 -0.57 -11.20
N LYS A 159 -12.76 -0.60 -10.25
CA LYS A 159 -13.64 -1.75 -10.01
C LYS A 159 -14.42 -2.11 -11.26
N LYS A 160 -15.13 -1.14 -11.84
CA LYS A 160 -15.92 -1.34 -13.06
C LYS A 160 -15.07 -1.88 -14.21
N PHE A 161 -13.88 -1.30 -14.41
CA PHE A 161 -12.97 -1.70 -15.49
C PHE A 161 -12.49 -3.14 -15.34
N LYS A 162 -12.23 -3.57 -14.11
CA LYS A 162 -11.87 -4.95 -13.73
C LYS A 162 -13.03 -5.93 -13.96
N GLU A 163 -14.24 -5.58 -13.50
CA GLU A 163 -15.44 -6.38 -13.64
C GLU A 163 -15.87 -6.58 -15.10
N GLU A 164 -15.74 -5.54 -15.93
CA GLU A 164 -16.07 -5.60 -17.37
C GLU A 164 -15.03 -6.39 -18.19
N ASN A 165 -13.82 -6.60 -17.67
CA ASN A 165 -12.73 -7.27 -18.36
C ASN A 165 -11.97 -8.25 -17.43
N PRO A 166 -12.66 -9.27 -16.87
CA PRO A 166 -12.08 -10.13 -15.83
C PRO A 166 -10.90 -11.00 -16.32
N ASP A 167 -10.84 -11.29 -17.62
CA ASP A 167 -9.72 -12.06 -18.21
C ASP A 167 -8.45 -11.22 -18.40
N LYS A 168 -8.56 -9.90 -18.28
CA LYS A 168 -7.46 -8.97 -18.56
C LYS A 168 -6.90 -8.29 -17.32
N TYR A 169 -7.75 -7.99 -16.34
CA TYR A 169 -7.38 -7.18 -15.18
C TYR A 169 -7.55 -7.97 -13.88
N HIS A 170 -6.42 -8.19 -13.19
CA HIS A 170 -6.35 -9.02 -11.97
C HIS A 170 -5.80 -8.28 -10.76
N TYR A 171 -5.58 -6.95 -10.87
CA TYR A 171 -5.05 -6.14 -9.79
C TYR A 171 -5.98 -6.13 -8.57
N ILE A 172 -5.37 -6.00 -7.40
CA ILE A 172 -6.06 -5.67 -6.15
C ILE A 172 -6.30 -4.16 -6.10
N ILE A 173 -7.49 -3.74 -5.70
CA ILE A 173 -7.82 -2.33 -5.45
C ILE A 173 -7.51 -2.01 -4.00
N GLN A 174 -6.47 -1.22 -3.77
CA GLN A 174 -6.01 -0.83 -2.44
C GLN A 174 -6.24 0.65 -2.19
N ILE A 175 -6.47 1.03 -0.94
CA ILE A 175 -6.63 2.41 -0.50
C ILE A 175 -5.62 2.73 0.60
N ASP A 176 -4.98 3.90 0.49
CA ASP A 176 -4.10 4.45 1.51
C ASP A 176 -4.59 5.83 1.96
N GLY A 177 -4.78 5.97 3.26
CA GLY A 177 -5.27 7.16 3.93
C GLY A 177 -6.65 6.99 4.55
N GLN A 178 -6.79 7.47 5.80
CA GLN A 178 -8.06 7.55 6.53
C GLN A 178 -8.92 6.25 6.52
N CYS A 179 -8.29 5.07 6.56
CA CYS A 179 -8.97 3.80 6.75
C CYS A 179 -9.35 3.64 8.24
N ASN A 180 -10.57 4.00 8.61
CA ASN A 180 -11.07 3.98 9.99
C ASN A 180 -12.61 3.85 10.03
N ASP A 181 -13.20 3.87 11.22
CA ASP A 181 -14.64 3.67 11.45
C ASP A 181 -15.54 4.61 10.62
N GLY A 182 -15.07 5.83 10.34
CA GLY A 182 -15.82 6.81 9.55
C GLY A 182 -15.79 6.57 8.04
N THR A 183 -14.91 5.70 7.56
CA THR A 183 -14.68 5.53 6.10
C THR A 183 -14.77 4.08 5.63
N PHE A 184 -14.65 3.08 6.50
CA PHE A 184 -14.67 1.65 6.09
C PHE A 184 -15.85 1.32 5.19
N LYS A 185 -17.08 1.76 5.55
CA LYS A 185 -18.30 1.49 4.78
C LYS A 185 -18.21 2.05 3.36
N VAL A 186 -17.95 3.34 3.23
CA VAL A 186 -17.91 4.00 1.90
C VAL A 186 -16.77 3.52 1.01
N LEU A 187 -15.64 3.11 1.61
CA LEU A 187 -14.51 2.51 0.90
C LEU A 187 -14.86 1.12 0.37
N ALA A 188 -15.46 0.27 1.20
CA ALA A 188 -15.90 -1.07 0.81
C ALA A 188 -16.99 -1.01 -0.28
N GLU A 189 -17.99 -0.15 -0.13
CA GLU A 189 -19.03 0.07 -1.13
C GLU A 189 -18.47 0.56 -2.48
N ALA A 190 -17.42 1.38 -2.44
CA ALA A 190 -16.74 1.83 -3.66
C ALA A 190 -15.99 0.71 -4.37
N GLY A 191 -15.61 -0.37 -3.65
CA GLY A 191 -14.94 -1.53 -4.21
C GLY A 191 -13.48 -1.70 -3.78
N VAL A 192 -13.08 -1.11 -2.67
CA VAL A 192 -11.77 -1.35 -2.07
C VAL A 192 -11.68 -2.80 -1.59
N GLU A 193 -10.59 -3.48 -1.93
CA GLU A 193 -10.30 -4.87 -1.57
C GLU A 193 -9.19 -4.96 -0.51
N SER A 194 -8.31 -3.96 -0.42
CA SER A 194 -7.21 -3.87 0.54
C SER A 194 -7.17 -2.51 1.23
N PHE A 195 -7.14 -2.50 2.56
CA PHE A 195 -7.24 -1.31 3.39
C PHE A 195 -5.94 -1.10 4.17
N ILE A 196 -5.21 -0.02 3.90
CA ILE A 196 -4.02 0.34 4.67
C ILE A 196 -4.46 1.06 5.93
N VAL A 197 -4.40 0.35 7.07
CA VAL A 197 -4.81 0.88 8.37
C VAL A 197 -3.60 1.46 9.12
N GLY A 198 -3.65 2.75 9.36
CA GLY A 198 -2.61 3.51 10.06
C GLY A 198 -3.02 3.90 11.47
N THR A 199 -2.58 5.08 11.91
CA THR A 199 -2.78 5.60 13.25
C THR A 199 -4.26 5.63 13.65
N SER A 200 -5.14 6.26 12.87
CA SER A 200 -6.56 6.42 13.20
C SER A 200 -7.35 5.11 13.09
N GLY A 201 -6.95 4.20 12.23
CA GLY A 201 -7.61 2.91 12.02
C GLY A 201 -7.21 1.84 13.04
N LEU A 202 -5.93 1.82 13.45
CA LEU A 202 -5.38 0.75 14.28
C LEU A 202 -4.59 1.27 15.49
N PHE A 203 -3.46 1.96 15.26
CA PHE A 203 -2.43 2.16 16.27
C PHE A 203 -2.82 3.11 17.42
N SER A 204 -3.88 3.91 17.29
CA SER A 204 -4.39 4.76 18.37
C SER A 204 -5.55 4.16 19.16
N ARG A 205 -6.02 2.93 18.83
CA ARG A 205 -7.22 2.34 19.42
C ARG A 205 -7.01 1.78 20.83
N ASP A 206 -5.84 1.20 21.06
CA ASP A 206 -5.47 0.59 22.32
C ASP A 206 -3.95 0.56 22.46
N PRO A 207 -3.40 0.71 23.68
CA PRO A 207 -1.97 0.48 23.91
C PRO A 207 -1.52 -0.96 23.63
N ASP A 208 -2.40 -1.94 23.83
CA ASP A 208 -2.19 -3.33 23.40
C ASP A 208 -2.59 -3.48 21.94
N LEU A 209 -1.61 -3.76 21.08
CA LEU A 209 -1.83 -3.84 19.64
C LEU A 209 -2.76 -5.01 19.22
N ALA A 210 -2.76 -6.12 19.97
CA ALA A 210 -3.69 -7.22 19.71
C ALA A 210 -5.13 -6.80 20.02
N ALA A 211 -5.37 -6.13 21.15
CA ALA A 211 -6.67 -5.58 21.52
C ALA A 211 -7.10 -4.46 20.53
N ALA A 212 -6.16 -3.62 20.08
CA ALA A 212 -6.42 -2.61 19.05
C ALA A 212 -6.91 -3.24 17.75
N TRP A 213 -6.24 -4.34 17.30
CA TRP A 213 -6.64 -5.09 16.12
C TRP A 213 -8.04 -5.68 16.25
N ASP A 214 -8.33 -6.36 17.36
CA ASP A 214 -9.63 -6.99 17.58
C ASP A 214 -10.78 -5.96 17.57
N LYS A 215 -10.55 -4.78 18.17
CA LYS A 215 -11.49 -3.64 18.14
C LYS A 215 -11.67 -3.10 16.72
N MET A 216 -10.59 -2.99 15.95
CA MET A 216 -10.63 -2.51 14.56
C MET A 216 -11.43 -3.47 13.68
N ILE A 217 -11.15 -4.78 13.74
CA ILE A 217 -11.85 -5.82 12.96
C ILE A 217 -13.34 -5.85 13.32
N ALA A 218 -13.70 -5.72 14.60
CA ALA A 218 -15.12 -5.66 15.01
C ALA A 218 -15.84 -4.48 14.35
N LYS A 219 -15.22 -3.29 14.33
CA LYS A 219 -15.78 -2.09 13.67
C LYS A 219 -15.80 -2.19 12.15
N PHE A 220 -14.77 -2.78 11.55
CA PHE A 220 -14.75 -3.04 10.12
C PHE A 220 -15.91 -3.97 9.70
N ASN A 221 -16.07 -5.09 10.40
CA ASN A 221 -17.14 -6.05 10.10
C ASN A 221 -18.54 -5.46 10.29
N GLU A 222 -18.74 -4.63 11.33
CA GLU A 222 -19.98 -3.87 11.54
C GLU A 222 -20.26 -2.96 10.34
N ALA A 223 -19.27 -2.18 9.91
CA ALA A 223 -19.40 -1.21 8.81
C ALA A 223 -19.64 -1.83 7.43
N VAL A 224 -19.06 -3.01 7.17
CA VAL A 224 -19.11 -3.66 5.84
C VAL A 224 -20.32 -4.61 5.69
N ASN A 225 -20.88 -5.12 6.80
CA ASN A 225 -22.03 -6.04 6.77
C ASN A 225 -23.39 -5.34 6.99
N GLU A 226 -23.40 -4.03 7.23
CA GLU A 226 -24.61 -3.18 7.28
C GLU A 226 -24.90 -2.51 5.91
#